data_f13b5ce2b68ee60ec6927e61fec8d222
#
_entry.id   f13b5ce2b68ee60ec6927e61fec8d222
#
_cell.length_a   1.000
_cell.length_b   1.000
_cell.length_c   1.000
_cell.angle_alpha   90.00
_cell.angle_beta   90.00
_cell.angle_gamma   90.00
#
_symmetry.space_group_name_H-M   'P 1'
#
loop_
_entity.id
_entity.type
_entity.pdbx_description
1 polymer ?
#
loop_
_entity_poly.entity_id
_entity_poly.type
_entity_poly.pdbx_seq_one_letter_code
_entity_poly.pdbx_strand_id
1 'polypeptide(L)'
;MVIKITPDGVPELGMVEVSTTKFGGHPPEFWADRITEKIVSVSDDNEPHIKEQARAYKEAIRQVCLIYIKNAIKSYKATLIQELIKAGEEDVAKIVKRI
;
A
#
# COMPACT_ATOMS: atom_id res chain seq x y z
N MET A 1 3.51 5.87 -16.71
CA MET A 1 2.36 6.20 -15.82
C MET A 1 1.94 7.64 -16.09
N VAL A 2 0.67 7.85 -16.31
CA VAL A 2 0.09 9.17 -16.53
C VAL A 2 -0.57 9.63 -15.24
N ILE A 3 -0.27 10.85 -14.83
CA ILE A 3 -0.85 11.43 -13.63
C ILE A 3 -1.80 12.54 -14.05
N LYS A 4 -3.02 12.46 -13.59
CA LYS A 4 -4.04 13.51 -13.76
C LYS A 4 -4.38 14.08 -12.40
N ILE A 5 -4.82 15.33 -12.40
CA ILE A 5 -5.36 15.94 -11.19
C ILE A 5 -6.88 15.90 -11.29
N THR A 6 -7.52 15.24 -10.34
CA THR A 6 -8.98 15.19 -10.27
C THR A 6 -9.54 16.54 -9.78
N PRO A 7 -10.85 16.81 -9.94
CA PRO A 7 -11.44 18.08 -9.50
C PRO A 7 -11.22 18.41 -8.02
N ASP A 8 -11.02 17.41 -7.18
CA ASP A 8 -10.73 17.60 -5.77
C ASP A 8 -9.24 17.83 -5.46
N GLY A 9 -8.41 17.92 -6.50
CA GLY A 9 -6.98 18.16 -6.36
C GLY A 9 -6.13 16.94 -6.06
N VAL A 10 -6.72 15.76 -6.03
CA VAL A 10 -5.98 14.51 -5.81
C VAL A 10 -5.40 14.03 -7.13
N PRO A 11 -4.09 13.70 -7.22
CA PRO A 11 -3.54 13.17 -8.45
C PRO A 11 -4.12 11.80 -8.78
N GLU A 12 -4.55 11.65 -10.02
CA GLU A 12 -4.97 10.36 -10.55
C GLU A 12 -3.79 9.71 -11.26
N LEU A 13 -3.44 8.50 -10.85
CA LEU A 13 -2.37 7.73 -11.46
C LEU A 13 -2.97 6.85 -12.56
N GLY A 14 -2.90 7.33 -13.81
CA GLY A 14 -3.61 6.72 -14.93
C GLY A 14 -3.29 5.27 -15.22
N MET A 15 -2.06 4.82 -14.90
CA MET A 15 -1.64 3.43 -15.09
C MET A 15 -1.68 2.60 -13.81
N VAL A 16 -1.97 3.23 -12.69
CA VAL A 16 -2.04 2.59 -11.38
C VAL A 16 -3.37 2.98 -10.75
N GLU A 17 -4.25 2.02 -10.61
CA GLU A 17 -5.52 2.22 -9.94
C GLU A 17 -5.41 1.80 -8.48
N VAL A 18 -5.98 2.60 -7.60
CA VAL A 18 -6.19 2.18 -6.22
C VAL A 18 -7.49 1.40 -6.18
N SER A 19 -7.38 0.09 -6.03
CA SER A 19 -8.55 -0.77 -5.89
C SER A 19 -9.20 -0.53 -4.54
N THR A 20 -10.49 -0.29 -4.55
CA THR A 20 -11.27 -0.10 -3.32
C THR A 20 -12.44 -1.07 -3.30
N THR A 21 -12.92 -1.37 -2.11
CA THR A 21 -14.17 -2.09 -1.92
C THR A 21 -15.32 -1.10 -1.83
N LYS A 22 -16.55 -1.60 -1.82
CA LYS A 22 -17.73 -0.77 -1.63
C LYS A 22 -17.69 0.06 -0.34
N PHE A 23 -17.06 -0.45 0.71
CA PHE A 23 -17.05 0.17 2.03
C PHE A 23 -15.65 0.62 2.49
N GLY A 24 -14.71 0.71 1.58
CA GLY A 24 -13.36 1.16 1.91
C GLY A 24 -12.30 0.50 1.04
N GLY A 25 -11.05 0.59 1.49
CA GLY A 25 -9.91 0.01 0.81
C GLY A 25 -9.67 -1.44 1.21
N HIS A 26 -8.68 -2.04 0.57
CA HIS A 26 -8.24 -3.39 0.89
C HIS A 26 -7.27 -3.39 2.07
N PRO A 27 -7.18 -4.52 2.81
CA PRO A 27 -6.23 -4.63 3.91
C PRO A 27 -4.78 -4.72 3.42
N PRO A 28 -3.79 -4.52 4.31
CA PRO A 28 -2.37 -4.61 3.94
C PRO A 28 -1.97 -5.93 3.29
N GLU A 29 -2.58 -7.03 3.69
CA GLU A 29 -2.33 -8.37 3.15
C GLU A 29 -2.60 -8.42 1.64
N PHE A 30 -3.65 -7.78 1.19
CA PHE A 30 -4.00 -7.69 -0.23
C PHE A 30 -2.85 -7.03 -1.02
N TRP A 31 -2.31 -5.93 -0.51
CA TRP A 31 -1.24 -5.19 -1.18
C TRP A 31 0.08 -5.95 -1.14
N ALA A 32 0.36 -6.64 -0.02
CA ALA A 32 1.53 -7.49 0.09
C ALA A 32 1.51 -8.61 -0.95
N ASP A 33 0.36 -9.25 -1.16
CA ASP A 33 0.19 -10.28 -2.18
C ASP A 33 0.41 -9.71 -3.59
N ARG A 34 -0.16 -8.54 -3.87
CA ARG A 34 0.01 -7.87 -5.17
C ARG A 34 1.45 -7.54 -5.46
N ILE A 35 2.15 -6.97 -4.51
CA ILE A 35 3.57 -6.61 -4.65
C ILE A 35 4.40 -7.86 -4.90
N THR A 36 4.17 -8.90 -4.10
CA THR A 36 4.91 -10.15 -4.19
C THR A 36 4.70 -10.81 -5.55
N GLU A 37 3.47 -10.89 -6.03
CA GLU A 37 3.18 -11.44 -7.35
C GLU A 37 3.85 -10.64 -8.45
N LYS A 38 3.89 -9.33 -8.34
CA LYS A 38 4.56 -8.48 -9.32
C LYS A 38 6.06 -8.71 -9.33
N ILE A 39 6.68 -8.83 -8.17
CA ILE A 39 8.11 -9.12 -8.06
C ILE A 39 8.44 -10.47 -8.71
N VAL A 40 7.65 -11.49 -8.40
CA VAL A 40 7.85 -12.83 -8.99
C VAL A 40 7.64 -12.79 -10.52
N SER A 41 6.62 -12.07 -10.98
CA SER A 41 6.33 -11.91 -12.39
C SER A 41 7.49 -11.24 -13.14
N VAL A 42 8.08 -10.20 -12.55
CA VAL A 42 9.24 -9.53 -13.15
C VAL A 42 10.42 -10.50 -13.25
N SER A 43 10.61 -11.37 -12.26
CA SER A 43 11.68 -12.37 -12.29
C SER A 43 11.52 -13.42 -13.39
N ASP A 44 10.30 -13.62 -13.90
CA ASP A 44 10.04 -14.60 -14.96
C ASP A 44 10.76 -14.25 -16.27
N ASP A 45 11.14 -12.99 -16.47
CA ASP A 45 11.90 -12.54 -17.63
C ASP A 45 13.42 -12.71 -17.46
N ASN A 46 13.87 -13.24 -16.32
CA ASN A 46 15.27 -13.44 -16.00
C ASN A 46 15.69 -14.89 -16.26
N GLU A 47 16.98 -15.17 -16.00
CA GLU A 47 17.51 -16.51 -16.13
C GLU A 47 16.78 -17.49 -15.22
N PRO A 48 16.69 -18.79 -15.61
CA PRO A 48 15.90 -19.78 -14.85
C PRO A 48 16.24 -19.87 -13.37
N HIS A 49 17.50 -19.74 -12.97
CA HIS A 49 17.89 -19.82 -11.57
C HIS A 49 17.39 -18.61 -10.75
N ILE A 50 17.31 -17.43 -11.36
CA ILE A 50 16.77 -16.23 -10.71
C ILE A 50 15.26 -16.39 -10.51
N LYS A 51 14.59 -16.89 -11.54
CA LYS A 51 13.16 -17.19 -11.50
C LYS A 51 12.84 -18.20 -10.40
N GLU A 52 13.61 -19.27 -10.30
CA GLU A 52 13.43 -20.28 -9.26
C GLU A 52 13.66 -19.72 -7.87
N GLN A 53 14.69 -18.90 -7.69
CA GLN A 53 14.97 -18.25 -6.41
C GLN A 53 13.85 -17.30 -6.00
N ALA A 54 13.32 -16.50 -6.92
CA ALA A 54 12.20 -15.61 -6.62
C ALA A 54 10.98 -16.39 -6.14
N ARG A 55 10.69 -17.51 -6.79
CA ARG A 55 9.57 -18.38 -6.38
C ARG A 55 9.83 -19.06 -5.03
N ALA A 56 11.08 -19.48 -4.78
CA ALA A 56 11.46 -20.11 -3.51
C ALA A 56 11.33 -19.14 -2.34
N TYR A 57 11.61 -17.86 -2.56
CA TYR A 57 11.54 -16.83 -1.52
C TYR A 57 10.22 -16.05 -1.51
N LYS A 58 9.24 -16.49 -2.29
CA LYS A 58 7.96 -15.79 -2.43
C LYS A 58 7.32 -15.45 -1.10
N GLU A 59 7.25 -16.41 -0.18
CA GLU A 59 6.61 -16.19 1.12
C GLU A 59 7.43 -15.22 1.99
N ALA A 60 8.76 -15.31 1.95
CA ALA A 60 9.62 -14.38 2.68
C ALA A 60 9.45 -12.95 2.14
N ILE A 61 9.38 -12.80 0.82
CA ILE A 61 9.13 -11.50 0.18
C ILE A 61 7.78 -10.94 0.63
N ARG A 62 6.75 -11.78 0.63
CA ARG A 62 5.42 -11.39 1.08
C ARG A 62 5.43 -10.88 2.51
N GLN A 63 6.10 -11.58 3.42
CA GLN A 63 6.17 -11.17 4.82
C GLN A 63 6.89 -9.83 4.99
N VAL A 64 7.99 -9.63 4.28
CA VAL A 64 8.70 -8.34 4.31
C VAL A 64 7.81 -7.21 3.80
N CYS A 65 7.15 -7.43 2.67
CA CYS A 65 6.22 -6.44 2.10
C CYS A 65 5.11 -6.10 3.09
N LEU A 66 4.54 -7.11 3.74
CA LEU A 66 3.46 -6.92 4.69
C LEU A 66 3.89 -6.07 5.89
N ILE A 67 5.07 -6.35 6.44
CA ILE A 67 5.62 -5.59 7.55
C ILE A 67 5.78 -4.11 7.19
N TYR A 68 6.37 -3.82 6.03
CA TYR A 68 6.61 -2.45 5.62
C TYR A 68 5.34 -1.72 5.24
N ILE A 69 4.37 -2.41 4.65
CA ILE A 69 3.06 -1.82 4.35
C ILE A 69 2.36 -1.42 5.65
N LYS A 70 2.34 -2.30 6.65
CA LYS A 70 1.74 -2.00 7.95
C LYS A 70 2.44 -0.83 8.63
N ASN A 71 3.76 -0.77 8.54
CA ASN A 71 4.54 0.34 9.10
C ASN A 71 4.23 1.66 8.39
N ALA A 72 4.12 1.65 7.07
CA ALA A 72 3.76 2.83 6.29
C ALA A 72 2.38 3.36 6.68
N ILE A 73 1.41 2.48 6.86
CA ILE A 73 0.07 2.86 7.28
C ILE A 73 0.10 3.48 8.67
N LYS A 74 0.81 2.88 9.61
CA LYS A 74 0.95 3.42 10.98
C LYS A 74 1.61 4.79 10.97
N SER A 75 2.65 4.96 10.16
CA SER A 75 3.37 6.22 10.04
C SER A 75 2.48 7.33 9.51
N TYR A 76 1.75 7.07 8.43
CA TYR A 76 0.81 8.03 7.87
C TYR A 76 -0.30 8.39 8.86
N LYS A 77 -0.84 7.37 9.52
CA LYS A 77 -1.91 7.53 10.50
C LYS A 77 -1.44 8.41 11.67
N ALA A 78 -0.22 8.21 12.15
CA ALA A 78 0.34 9.05 13.21
C ALA A 78 0.43 10.51 12.77
N THR A 79 0.88 10.77 11.55
CA THR A 79 0.94 12.12 11.00
C THR A 79 -0.44 12.75 10.89
N LEU A 80 -1.40 12.00 10.38
CA LEU A 80 -2.77 12.47 10.23
C LEU A 80 -3.38 12.84 11.59
N ILE A 81 -3.20 12.00 12.59
CA ILE A 81 -3.68 12.26 13.95
C ILE A 81 -3.08 13.56 14.50
N GLN A 82 -1.76 13.75 14.32
CA GLN A 82 -1.10 14.97 14.79
C GLN A 82 -1.64 16.22 14.09
N GLU A 83 -1.84 16.15 12.79
CA GLU A 83 -2.39 17.29 12.04
C GLU A 83 -3.83 17.62 12.48
N LEU A 84 -4.64 16.61 12.76
CA LEU A 84 -6.00 16.82 13.25
C LEU A 84 -6.01 17.43 14.65
N ILE A 85 -5.12 17.01 15.53
CA ILE A 85 -4.97 17.58 16.87
C ILE A 85 -4.56 19.06 16.77
N LYS A 86 -3.58 19.38 15.91
CA LYS A 86 -3.15 20.75 15.68
C LYS A 86 -4.27 21.63 15.15
N ALA A 87 -5.16 21.07 14.35
CA ALA A 87 -6.31 21.78 13.79
C ALA A 87 -7.48 21.91 14.79
N GLY A 88 -7.35 21.34 16.00
CA GLY A 88 -8.41 21.37 16.98
C GLY A 88 -9.48 20.31 16.77
N GLU A 89 -9.23 19.32 15.92
CA GLU A 89 -10.19 18.27 15.57
C GLU A 89 -9.91 16.99 16.34
N GLU A 90 -9.90 17.08 17.68
CA GLU A 90 -9.54 15.95 18.53
C GLU A 90 -10.51 14.77 18.41
N ASP A 91 -11.80 15.05 18.22
CA ASP A 91 -12.80 13.99 18.06
C ASP A 91 -12.60 13.23 16.76
N VAL A 92 -12.25 13.94 15.69
CA VAL A 92 -11.92 13.32 14.40
C VAL A 92 -10.65 12.50 14.52
N ALA A 93 -9.65 13.00 15.24
CA ALA A 93 -8.40 12.27 15.49
C ALA A 93 -8.67 10.94 16.21
N LYS A 94 -9.60 10.89 17.13
CA LYS A 94 -10.00 9.66 17.81
C LYS A 94 -10.60 8.63 16.85
N ILE A 95 -11.38 9.10 15.89
CA ILE A 95 -11.95 8.22 14.84
C ILE A 95 -10.84 7.61 14.02
N VAL A 96 -9.88 8.42 13.55
CA VAL A 96 -8.73 7.94 12.78
C VAL A 96 -7.91 6.94 13.58
N LYS A 97 -7.73 7.19 14.88
CA LYS A 97 -6.94 6.30 15.74
C LYS A 97 -7.54 4.89 15.84
N ARG A 98 -8.86 4.77 15.68
CA ARG A 98 -9.55 3.47 15.74
C ARG A 98 -9.46 2.68 14.42
N ILE A 99 -9.12 3.32 13.35
CA ILE A 99 -8.94 2.66 12.06
C ILE A 99 -7.58 1.96 12.03
#